data_f7a833af8242daf928d436fd102b9035
#
_entry.id   f7a833af8242daf928d436fd102b9035
#
_cell.length_a   1.000
_cell.length_b   1.000
_cell.length_c   1.000
_cell.angle_alpha   90.00
_cell.angle_beta   90.00
_cell.angle_gamma   90.00
#
_symmetry.space_group_name_H-M   'P 1'
#
loop_
_entity.id
_entity.type
_entity.pdbx_description
1 polymer ?
#
loop_
_entity_poly.entity_id
_entity_poly.type
_entity_poly.pdbx_seq_one_letter_code
_entity_poly.pdbx_strand_id
1 'polypeptide(L)'
;RNVLLFFSGVVLVILLVLFVLNVRHTRTIHRKNAAMVKTIGDLLNYKDELDKVKERLHQPADNPMEEICPTECEEVVAGTEEEEKNQLLFEKLDSVITREKLFLNPDLSRDDFVKLTGVNKNKVGKMLQQNTGLSTTGYINKKRLEYAAKLLKNNPDYTIPTIAESCGLPNVPTFNRLFRNKFGMTPSEYRKIM
;
A
#
# COMPACT_ATOMS: atom_id res chain seq x y z
N ARG A 1 -17.26 -38.40 -45.97
CA ARG A 1 -18.17 -37.91 -44.91
C ARG A 1 -17.71 -38.33 -43.51
N ASN A 2 -17.30 -39.60 -43.28
CA ASN A 2 -16.87 -40.13 -41.99
C ASN A 2 -15.53 -39.52 -41.52
N VAL A 3 -14.60 -39.22 -42.43
CA VAL A 3 -13.30 -38.59 -42.13
C VAL A 3 -13.49 -37.16 -41.58
N LEU A 4 -14.43 -36.41 -42.16
CA LEU A 4 -14.73 -35.05 -41.70
C LEU A 4 -15.34 -35.04 -40.30
N LEU A 5 -16.21 -36.00 -39.99
CA LEU A 5 -16.77 -36.15 -38.64
C LEU A 5 -15.71 -36.54 -37.62
N PHE A 6 -14.71 -37.37 -37.98
CA PHE A 6 -13.61 -37.72 -37.12
C PHE A 6 -12.73 -36.50 -36.78
N PHE A 7 -12.34 -35.70 -37.77
CA PHE A 7 -11.57 -34.48 -37.54
C PHE A 7 -12.33 -33.46 -36.69
N SER A 8 -13.63 -33.30 -36.90
CA SER A 8 -14.49 -32.44 -36.09
C SER A 8 -14.52 -32.90 -34.63
N GLY A 9 -14.59 -34.21 -34.37
CA GLY A 9 -14.54 -34.77 -33.01
C GLY A 9 -13.20 -34.52 -32.32
N VAL A 10 -12.08 -34.71 -33.03
CA VAL A 10 -10.75 -34.47 -32.49
C VAL A 10 -10.55 -32.99 -32.10
N VAL A 11 -10.99 -32.06 -32.99
CA VAL A 11 -10.92 -30.62 -32.70
C VAL A 11 -11.72 -30.25 -31.44
N LEU A 12 -12.93 -30.83 -31.32
CA LEU A 12 -13.80 -30.59 -30.15
C LEU A 12 -13.16 -31.08 -28.85
N VAL A 13 -12.51 -32.25 -28.85
CA VAL A 13 -11.77 -32.78 -27.70
C VAL A 13 -10.59 -31.87 -27.32
N ILE A 14 -9.83 -31.37 -28.32
CA ILE A 14 -8.71 -30.44 -28.05
C ILE A 14 -9.23 -29.16 -27.44
N LEU A 15 -10.30 -28.58 -27.95
CA LEU A 15 -10.91 -27.35 -27.38
C LEU A 15 -11.38 -27.60 -25.94
N LEU A 16 -11.95 -28.74 -25.64
CA LEU A 16 -12.40 -29.12 -24.30
C LEU A 16 -11.24 -29.26 -23.33
N VAL A 17 -10.13 -29.87 -23.77
CA VAL A 17 -8.90 -29.97 -22.94
C VAL A 17 -8.31 -28.60 -22.68
N LEU A 18 -8.20 -27.72 -23.71
CA LEU A 18 -7.71 -26.36 -23.55
C LEU A 18 -8.61 -25.55 -22.60
N PHE A 19 -9.92 -25.70 -22.70
CA PHE A 19 -10.87 -25.07 -21.79
C PHE A 19 -10.66 -25.51 -20.33
N VAL A 20 -10.53 -26.82 -20.09
CA VAL A 20 -10.27 -27.37 -18.75
C VAL A 20 -8.94 -26.88 -18.20
N LEU A 21 -7.88 -26.86 -19.00
CA LEU A 21 -6.57 -26.34 -18.59
C LEU A 21 -6.65 -24.84 -18.24
N ASN A 22 -7.36 -24.05 -19.02
CA ASN A 22 -7.57 -22.62 -18.75
C ASN A 22 -8.33 -22.41 -17.42
N VAL A 23 -9.41 -23.15 -17.18
CA VAL A 23 -10.18 -23.08 -15.92
C VAL A 23 -9.31 -23.48 -14.72
N ARG A 24 -8.50 -24.54 -14.85
CA ARG A 24 -7.58 -24.97 -13.78
C ARG A 24 -6.52 -23.91 -13.51
N HIS A 25 -5.94 -23.32 -14.56
CA HIS A 25 -4.94 -22.26 -14.43
C HIS A 25 -5.52 -21.02 -13.73
N THR A 26 -6.71 -20.58 -14.14
CA THR A 26 -7.42 -19.46 -13.51
C THR A 26 -7.71 -19.73 -12.02
N ARG A 27 -8.19 -20.93 -11.67
CA ARG A 27 -8.45 -21.31 -10.28
C ARG A 27 -7.17 -21.29 -9.42
N THR A 28 -6.04 -21.72 -9.99
CA THR A 28 -4.75 -21.71 -9.28
C THR A 28 -4.27 -20.28 -9.00
N ILE A 29 -4.44 -19.38 -9.97
CA ILE A 29 -4.12 -17.96 -9.80
C ILE A 29 -5.02 -17.34 -8.70
N HIS A 30 -6.32 -17.59 -8.73
CA HIS A 30 -7.24 -17.09 -7.72
C HIS A 30 -6.89 -17.58 -6.30
N ARG A 31 -6.49 -18.84 -6.14
CA ARG A 31 -6.06 -19.38 -4.83
C ARG A 31 -4.79 -18.70 -4.32
N LYS A 32 -3.79 -18.51 -5.19
CA LYS A 32 -2.55 -17.79 -4.82
C LYS A 32 -2.84 -16.33 -4.45
N ASN A 33 -3.71 -15.66 -5.21
CA ASN A 33 -4.11 -14.28 -4.94
C ASN A 33 -4.88 -14.19 -3.61
N ALA A 34 -5.78 -15.13 -3.31
CA ALA A 34 -6.51 -15.15 -2.05
C ALA A 34 -5.57 -15.29 -0.83
N ALA A 35 -4.56 -16.17 -0.91
CA ALA A 35 -3.57 -16.30 0.15
C ALA A 35 -2.78 -15.00 0.34
N MET A 36 -2.36 -14.34 -0.76
CA MET A 36 -1.65 -13.06 -0.71
C MET A 36 -2.50 -11.96 -0.08
N VAL A 37 -3.80 -11.88 -0.42
CA VAL A 37 -4.73 -10.89 0.17
C VAL A 37 -4.86 -11.09 1.67
N LYS A 38 -4.99 -12.34 2.12
CA LYS A 38 -5.06 -12.62 3.56
C LYS A 38 -3.80 -12.13 4.28
N THR A 39 -2.61 -12.46 3.75
CA THR A 39 -1.34 -11.98 4.32
C THR A 39 -1.25 -10.45 4.33
N ILE A 40 -1.69 -9.77 3.26
CA ILE A 40 -1.73 -8.31 3.21
C ILE A 40 -2.71 -7.74 4.24
N GLY A 41 -3.88 -8.37 4.41
CA GLY A 41 -4.86 -8.00 5.43
C GLY A 41 -4.30 -8.09 6.85
N ASP A 42 -3.59 -9.18 7.15
CA ASP A 42 -2.95 -9.39 8.44
C ASP A 42 -1.84 -8.35 8.70
N LEU A 43 -1.02 -8.05 7.68
CA LEU A 43 0.02 -7.01 7.76
C LEU A 43 -0.56 -5.60 7.95
N LEU A 44 -1.68 -5.28 7.30
CA LEU A 44 -2.35 -3.99 7.47
C LEU A 44 -2.95 -3.85 8.88
N ASN A 45 -3.55 -4.91 9.43
CA ASN A 45 -4.05 -4.93 10.79
C ASN A 45 -2.91 -4.75 11.81
N TYR A 46 -1.78 -5.48 11.63
CA TYR A 46 -0.61 -5.35 12.49
C TYR A 46 -0.02 -3.94 12.44
N LYS A 47 0.02 -3.32 11.27
CA LYS A 47 0.45 -1.94 11.13
C LYS A 47 -0.46 -0.96 11.87
N ASP A 48 -1.79 -1.16 11.81
CA ASP A 48 -2.75 -0.31 12.55
C ASP A 48 -2.58 -0.46 14.06
N GLU A 49 -2.27 -1.66 14.55
CA GLU A 49 -1.97 -1.87 15.97
C GLU A 49 -0.67 -1.17 16.38
N LEU A 50 0.37 -1.26 15.56
CA LEU A 50 1.63 -0.54 15.78
C LEU A 50 1.44 0.98 15.80
N ASP A 51 0.66 1.51 14.86
CA ASP A 51 0.37 2.95 14.80
C ASP A 51 -0.39 3.42 16.06
N LYS A 52 -1.35 2.63 16.55
CA LYS A 52 -2.07 2.90 17.82
C LYS A 52 -1.15 2.84 19.05
N VAL A 53 -0.20 1.91 19.08
CA VAL A 53 0.77 1.82 20.18
C VAL A 53 1.73 3.01 20.13
N LYS A 54 2.19 3.43 18.95
CA LYS A 54 3.00 4.63 18.78
C LYS A 54 2.26 5.90 19.23
N GLU A 55 0.98 6.05 18.90
CA GLU A 55 0.17 7.18 19.37
C GLU A 55 0.05 7.21 20.90
N ARG A 56 -0.09 6.05 21.55
CA ARG A 56 -0.12 5.96 23.03
C ARG A 56 1.21 6.32 23.68
N LEU A 57 2.33 5.98 23.03
CA LEU A 57 3.67 6.31 23.51
C LEU A 57 4.05 7.78 23.29
N HIS A 58 3.38 8.48 22.38
CA HIS A 58 3.59 9.90 22.10
C HIS A 58 2.61 10.84 22.81
N GLN A 59 1.75 10.31 23.71
CA GLN A 59 1.04 11.19 24.64
C GLN A 59 2.06 11.69 25.69
N PRO A 60 2.25 13.00 25.83
CA PRO A 60 3.14 13.52 26.87
C PRO A 60 2.53 13.13 28.22
N ALA A 61 3.16 12.19 28.88
CA ALA A 61 2.95 11.99 30.30
C ALA A 61 3.53 13.21 31.00
N ASP A 62 2.65 14.06 31.54
CA ASP A 62 3.03 15.01 32.59
C ASP A 62 3.54 14.21 33.77
N ASN A 63 4.83 14.03 33.84
CA ASN A 63 5.56 13.90 35.10
C ASN A 63 7.06 14.11 34.88
N PRO A 64 7.70 14.91 35.76
CA PRO A 64 9.11 15.26 35.60
C PRO A 64 10.03 14.25 36.31
N MET A 65 11.18 14.07 35.69
CA MET A 65 12.44 13.61 36.24
C MET A 65 12.55 12.18 36.80
N GLU A 66 13.29 11.39 36.05
CA GLU A 66 14.43 10.69 36.63
C GLU A 66 15.52 10.50 35.56
N GLU A 67 16.62 11.20 35.79
CA GLU A 67 17.90 10.97 35.13
C GLU A 67 18.40 9.56 35.50
N ILE A 68 18.62 8.73 34.50
CA ILE A 68 19.58 7.63 34.61
C ILE A 68 20.46 7.70 33.38
N CYS A 69 21.71 8.11 33.66
CA CYS A 69 22.84 8.19 32.76
C CYS A 69 23.45 6.80 32.49
N PRO A 70 24.34 6.69 31.54
CA PRO A 70 24.41 5.61 30.55
C PRO A 70 25.45 4.56 30.90
N THR A 71 25.27 3.36 30.39
CA THR A 71 26.42 2.47 30.24
C THR A 71 26.29 1.75 28.91
N GLU A 72 27.18 2.10 28.03
CA GLU A 72 27.85 1.37 26.95
C GLU A 72 27.23 0.05 26.50
N CYS A 73 26.77 0.03 25.26
CA CYS A 73 27.17 -1.01 24.32
C CYS A 73 27.33 -0.37 22.94
N GLU A 74 28.57 -0.19 22.56
CA GLU A 74 29.03 0.08 21.22
C GLU A 74 28.68 -1.09 20.30
N GLU A 75 28.50 -0.72 19.10
CA GLU A 75 28.62 -1.29 17.75
C GLU A 75 27.29 -1.32 17.01
N VAL A 76 27.19 -0.59 16.03
CA VAL A 76 27.62 -0.50 14.65
C VAL A 76 26.50 0.08 13.79
N VAL A 77 26.84 0.99 13.06
CA VAL A 77 26.57 1.50 11.72
C VAL A 77 26.44 3.00 11.78
N ALA A 78 27.54 3.65 11.44
CA ALA A 78 27.63 5.07 11.19
C ALA A 78 26.73 5.45 10.01
N GLY A 79 25.44 5.61 10.29
CA GLY A 79 24.60 6.51 9.53
C GLY A 79 25.20 7.90 9.71
N THR A 80 25.55 8.60 8.63
CA THR A 80 26.05 9.95 8.74
C THR A 80 25.00 10.80 9.47
N GLU A 81 25.38 11.78 10.26
CA GLU A 81 24.45 12.70 10.96
C GLU A 81 23.35 13.25 10.04
N GLU A 82 23.61 13.31 8.75
CA GLU A 82 22.65 13.73 7.74
C GLU A 82 21.58 12.66 7.48
N GLU A 83 21.89 11.38 7.56
CA GLU A 83 20.94 10.28 7.39
C GLU A 83 19.99 10.20 8.58
N GLU A 84 20.49 10.34 9.79
CA GLU A 84 19.66 10.39 11.01
C GLU A 84 18.73 11.61 11.00
N LYS A 85 19.22 12.78 10.60
CA LYS A 85 18.39 13.99 10.43
C LYS A 85 17.31 13.79 9.36
N ASN A 86 17.64 13.13 8.25
CA ASN A 86 16.69 12.83 7.20
C ASN A 86 15.64 11.80 7.65
N GLN A 87 16.02 10.82 8.44
CA GLN A 87 15.11 9.85 9.01
C GLN A 87 14.12 10.51 9.98
N LEU A 88 14.60 11.30 10.93
CA LEU A 88 13.76 12.02 11.88
C LEU A 88 12.78 12.97 11.17
N LEU A 89 13.26 13.65 10.12
CA LEU A 89 12.41 14.55 9.33
C LEU A 89 11.32 13.75 8.58
N PHE A 90 11.67 12.57 8.05
CA PHE A 90 10.71 11.68 7.41
C PHE A 90 9.65 11.19 8.38
N GLU A 91 10.04 10.77 9.59
CA GLU A 91 9.11 10.28 10.61
C GLU A 91 8.11 11.36 11.03
N LYS A 92 8.57 12.60 11.23
CA LYS A 92 7.70 13.75 11.50
C LYS A 92 6.72 14.00 10.33
N LEU A 93 7.22 13.99 9.10
CA LEU A 93 6.38 14.17 7.91
C LEU A 93 5.34 13.05 7.77
N ASP A 94 5.76 11.77 7.92
CA ASP A 94 4.87 10.61 7.81
C ASP A 94 3.78 10.65 8.88
N SER A 95 4.12 11.05 10.11
CA SER A 95 3.16 11.19 11.20
C SER A 95 2.10 12.26 10.91
N VAL A 96 2.49 13.43 10.43
CA VAL A 96 1.56 14.52 10.06
C VAL A 96 0.66 14.09 8.91
N ILE A 97 1.23 13.54 7.83
CA ILE A 97 0.47 13.11 6.66
C ILE A 97 -0.52 12.02 7.01
N THR A 98 -0.16 11.09 7.90
CA THR A 98 -1.02 9.98 8.31
C THR A 98 -2.10 10.43 9.27
N ARG A 99 -1.77 11.22 10.30
CA ARG A 99 -2.70 11.72 11.31
C ARG A 99 -3.76 12.64 10.70
N GLU A 100 -3.33 13.59 9.89
CA GLU A 100 -4.22 14.57 9.26
C GLU A 100 -4.83 14.06 7.94
N LYS A 101 -4.46 12.86 7.51
CA LYS A 101 -4.93 12.22 6.27
C LYS A 101 -4.75 13.12 5.05
N LEU A 102 -3.68 13.91 5.00
CA LEU A 102 -3.42 14.86 3.92
C LEU A 102 -3.35 14.18 2.54
N PHE A 103 -2.98 12.90 2.50
CA PHE A 103 -2.93 12.10 1.28
C PHE A 103 -4.30 11.92 0.59
N LEU A 104 -5.42 12.20 1.29
CA LEU A 104 -6.77 12.15 0.70
C LEU A 104 -7.05 13.36 -0.21
N ASN A 105 -6.33 14.48 -0.03
CA ASN A 105 -6.42 15.59 -0.96
C ASN A 105 -5.86 15.21 -2.33
N PRO A 106 -6.66 15.18 -3.41
CA PRO A 106 -6.20 14.81 -4.75
C PRO A 106 -5.09 15.74 -5.28
N ASP A 107 -5.07 17.00 -4.84
CA ASP A 107 -4.12 18.03 -5.27
C ASP A 107 -2.81 18.03 -4.46
N LEU A 108 -2.67 17.12 -3.48
CA LEU A 108 -1.44 17.02 -2.68
C LEU A 108 -0.22 16.80 -3.58
N SER A 109 0.71 17.73 -3.51
CA SER A 109 1.88 17.82 -4.37
C SER A 109 3.20 17.77 -3.59
N ARG A 110 4.32 17.71 -4.33
CA ARG A 110 5.65 17.83 -3.73
C ARG A 110 5.86 19.18 -3.04
N ASP A 111 5.21 20.25 -3.54
CA ASP A 111 5.34 21.59 -2.98
C ASP A 111 4.73 21.71 -1.59
N ASP A 112 3.70 20.93 -1.32
CA ASP A 112 3.10 20.86 0.01
C ASP A 112 4.03 20.14 0.99
N PHE A 113 4.77 19.13 0.54
CA PHE A 113 5.83 18.50 1.35
C PHE A 113 6.97 19.47 1.68
N VAL A 114 7.35 20.34 0.72
CA VAL A 114 8.31 21.42 0.96
C VAL A 114 7.82 22.37 2.05
N LYS A 115 6.56 22.79 1.99
CA LYS A 115 5.94 23.65 3.02
C LYS A 115 5.92 22.99 4.40
N LEU A 116 5.56 21.70 4.45
CA LEU A 116 5.47 20.94 5.71
C LEU A 116 6.82 20.69 6.35
N THR A 117 7.87 20.48 5.54
CA THR A 117 9.20 20.10 6.03
C THR A 117 10.17 21.29 6.13
N GLY A 118 9.90 22.39 5.43
CA GLY A 118 10.82 23.52 5.32
C GLY A 118 12.07 23.26 4.50
N VAL A 119 12.18 22.13 3.81
CA VAL A 119 13.35 21.78 2.99
C VAL A 119 13.01 21.83 1.50
N ASN A 120 14.04 21.94 0.65
CA ASN A 120 13.83 22.06 -0.79
C ASN A 120 13.31 20.76 -1.45
N LYS A 121 12.76 20.87 -2.66
CA LYS A 121 12.17 19.74 -3.43
C LYS A 121 13.11 18.55 -3.60
N ASN A 122 14.40 18.81 -3.82
CA ASN A 122 15.38 17.76 -4.05
C ASN A 122 15.64 16.97 -2.76
N LYS A 123 15.74 17.67 -1.63
CA LYS A 123 15.93 17.05 -0.32
C LYS A 123 14.70 16.24 0.09
N VAL A 124 13.48 16.73 -0.15
CA VAL A 124 12.23 15.96 0.02
C VAL A 124 12.26 14.67 -0.80
N GLY A 125 12.60 14.77 -2.09
CA GLY A 125 12.68 13.61 -2.98
C GLY A 125 13.72 12.57 -2.51
N LYS A 126 14.92 13.03 -2.14
CA LYS A 126 16.01 12.16 -1.65
C LYS A 126 15.62 11.49 -0.33
N MET A 127 15.06 12.23 0.61
CA MET A 127 14.58 11.72 1.90
C MET A 127 13.52 10.63 1.72
N LEU A 128 12.50 10.86 0.88
CA LEU A 128 11.47 9.85 0.60
C LEU A 128 12.06 8.61 -0.11
N GLN A 129 12.96 8.81 -1.06
CA GLN A 129 13.61 7.71 -1.76
C GLN A 129 14.47 6.86 -0.80
N GLN A 130 15.23 7.47 0.10
CA GLN A 130 16.05 6.78 1.10
C GLN A 130 15.21 5.98 2.09
N ASN A 131 14.13 6.57 2.63
CA ASN A 131 13.32 5.93 3.68
C ASN A 131 12.26 4.96 3.14
N THR A 132 11.79 5.13 1.91
CA THR A 132 10.67 4.34 1.38
C THR A 132 10.94 3.63 0.05
N GLY A 133 12.05 3.96 -0.62
CA GLY A 133 12.33 3.50 -1.98
C GLY A 133 11.42 4.13 -3.05
N LEU A 134 10.59 5.12 -2.70
CA LEU A 134 9.56 5.66 -3.58
C LEU A 134 9.79 7.15 -3.90
N SER A 135 9.33 7.56 -5.07
CA SER A 135 9.15 8.99 -5.37
C SER A 135 8.03 9.59 -4.52
N THR A 136 7.95 10.93 -4.43
CA THR A 136 6.86 11.62 -3.69
C THR A 136 5.47 11.16 -4.13
N THR A 137 5.22 11.09 -5.45
CA THR A 137 3.95 10.60 -5.98
C THR A 137 3.72 9.11 -5.64
N GLY A 138 4.78 8.30 -5.71
CA GLY A 138 4.73 6.88 -5.33
C GLY A 138 4.34 6.70 -3.86
N TYR A 139 4.93 7.50 -2.97
CA TYR A 139 4.63 7.51 -1.54
C TYR A 139 3.17 7.91 -1.26
N ILE A 140 2.70 9.02 -1.87
CA ILE A 140 1.29 9.46 -1.73
C ILE A 140 0.33 8.37 -2.21
N ASN A 141 0.58 7.81 -3.40
CA ASN A 141 -0.27 6.75 -3.94
C ASN A 141 -0.24 5.47 -3.07
N LYS A 142 0.90 5.14 -2.47
CA LYS A 142 0.99 4.04 -1.51
C LYS A 142 0.02 4.23 -0.34
N LYS A 143 0.02 5.41 0.30
CA LYS A 143 -0.89 5.74 1.42
C LYS A 143 -2.36 5.71 0.98
N ARG A 144 -2.68 6.29 -0.19
CA ARG A 144 -4.05 6.28 -0.76
C ARG A 144 -4.57 4.87 -0.98
N LEU A 145 -3.75 3.99 -1.55
CA LEU A 145 -4.15 2.61 -1.84
C LEU A 145 -4.29 1.77 -0.56
N GLU A 146 -3.45 2.00 0.46
CA GLU A 146 -3.60 1.37 1.78
C GLU A 146 -4.91 1.78 2.44
N TYR A 147 -5.27 3.05 2.35
CA TYR A 147 -6.55 3.56 2.83
C TYR A 147 -7.74 2.99 2.03
N ALA A 148 -7.61 2.92 0.71
CA ALA A 148 -8.63 2.30 -0.14
C ALA A 148 -8.87 0.82 0.19
N ALA A 149 -7.81 0.05 0.49
CA ALA A 149 -7.94 -1.34 0.92
C ALA A 149 -8.73 -1.47 2.25
N LYS A 150 -8.50 -0.55 3.21
CA LYS A 150 -9.30 -0.47 4.45
C LYS A 150 -10.75 -0.11 4.17
N LEU A 151 -11.02 0.85 3.27
CA LEU A 151 -12.40 1.21 2.89
C LEU A 151 -13.12 0.04 2.22
N LEU A 152 -12.45 -0.71 1.33
CA LEU A 152 -13.03 -1.88 0.67
C LEU A 152 -13.46 -2.96 1.66
N LYS A 153 -12.70 -3.14 2.75
CA LYS A 153 -12.99 -4.10 3.81
C LYS A 153 -14.13 -3.62 4.73
N ASN A 154 -14.09 -2.35 5.14
CA ASN A 154 -14.97 -1.84 6.18
C ASN A 154 -16.30 -1.30 5.67
N ASN A 155 -16.40 -1.02 4.36
CA ASN A 155 -17.59 -0.41 3.74
C ASN A 155 -18.02 -1.21 2.49
N PRO A 156 -18.67 -2.37 2.66
CA PRO A 156 -19.08 -3.23 1.55
C PRO A 156 -20.05 -2.54 0.59
N ASP A 157 -20.84 -1.59 1.08
CA ASP A 157 -21.86 -0.86 0.31
C ASP A 157 -21.27 0.25 -0.59
N TYR A 158 -20.02 0.65 -0.36
CA TYR A 158 -19.41 1.71 -1.18
C TYR A 158 -19.08 1.19 -2.58
N THR A 159 -19.42 1.97 -3.60
CA THR A 159 -19.04 1.64 -4.97
C THR A 159 -17.53 1.84 -5.19
N ILE A 160 -16.95 1.17 -6.19
CA ILE A 160 -15.52 1.37 -6.52
C ILE A 160 -15.20 2.83 -6.87
N PRO A 161 -16.03 3.54 -7.66
CA PRO A 161 -15.84 4.98 -7.88
C PRO A 161 -15.85 5.79 -6.59
N THR A 162 -16.78 5.54 -5.68
CA THR A 162 -16.87 6.23 -4.38
C THR A 162 -15.59 6.02 -3.56
N ILE A 163 -15.05 4.80 -3.54
CA ILE A 163 -13.79 4.50 -2.82
C ILE A 163 -12.61 5.22 -3.48
N ALA A 164 -12.53 5.20 -4.82
CA ALA A 164 -11.48 5.89 -5.56
C ALA A 164 -11.46 7.39 -5.25
N GLU A 165 -12.62 8.03 -5.24
CA GLU A 165 -12.78 9.44 -4.86
C GLU A 165 -12.40 9.68 -3.39
N SER A 166 -12.92 8.88 -2.47
CA SER A 166 -12.66 8.97 -1.03
C SER A 166 -11.19 8.78 -0.65
N CYS A 167 -10.40 8.09 -1.46
CA CYS A 167 -8.97 7.92 -1.23
C CYS A 167 -8.08 8.93 -1.99
N GLY A 168 -8.66 9.94 -2.63
CA GLY A 168 -7.94 10.98 -3.36
C GLY A 168 -7.44 10.55 -4.76
N LEU A 169 -8.05 9.51 -5.35
CA LEU A 169 -7.78 9.04 -6.71
C LEU A 169 -9.07 9.06 -7.55
N PRO A 170 -9.63 10.23 -7.88
CA PRO A 170 -10.94 10.34 -8.52
C PRO A 170 -11.00 9.70 -9.92
N ASN A 171 -9.85 9.51 -10.58
CA ASN A 171 -9.79 8.82 -11.87
C ASN A 171 -9.81 7.29 -11.64
N VAL A 172 -10.97 6.66 -11.84
CA VAL A 172 -11.20 5.22 -11.60
C VAL A 172 -10.27 4.31 -12.43
N PRO A 173 -10.02 4.54 -13.72
CA PRO A 173 -9.03 3.78 -14.49
C PRO A 173 -7.63 3.82 -13.86
N THR A 174 -7.18 5.00 -13.43
CA THR A 174 -5.88 5.18 -12.75
C THR A 174 -5.87 4.45 -11.42
N PHE A 175 -6.93 4.58 -10.61
CA PHE A 175 -7.10 3.87 -9.35
C PHE A 175 -7.00 2.35 -9.54
N ASN A 176 -7.77 1.77 -10.47
CA ASN A 176 -7.76 0.33 -10.75
C ASN A 176 -6.37 -0.15 -11.17
N ARG A 177 -5.68 0.59 -12.04
CA ARG A 177 -4.31 0.26 -12.48
C ARG A 177 -3.33 0.28 -11.32
N LEU A 178 -3.33 1.33 -10.50
CA LEU A 178 -2.45 1.46 -9.34
C LEU A 178 -2.74 0.40 -8.28
N PHE A 179 -4.02 0.14 -8.02
CA PHE A 179 -4.45 -0.88 -7.07
C PHE A 179 -4.00 -2.28 -7.51
N ARG A 180 -4.21 -2.62 -8.80
CA ARG A 180 -3.76 -3.89 -9.36
C ARG A 180 -2.24 -4.04 -9.31
N ASN A 181 -1.49 -2.98 -9.59
CA ASN A 181 -0.03 -3.01 -9.50
C ASN A 181 0.46 -3.27 -8.08
N LYS A 182 -0.23 -2.72 -7.06
CA LYS A 182 0.16 -2.89 -5.65
C LYS A 182 -0.29 -4.22 -5.05
N PHE A 183 -1.52 -4.65 -5.33
CA PHE A 183 -2.16 -5.80 -4.69
C PHE A 183 -2.29 -7.03 -5.59
N GLY A 184 -1.87 -6.96 -6.85
CA GLY A 184 -1.92 -8.06 -7.82
C GLY A 184 -3.32 -8.37 -8.36
N MET A 185 -4.35 -7.64 -7.94
CA MET A 185 -5.75 -7.84 -8.33
C MET A 185 -6.53 -6.52 -8.35
N THR A 186 -7.70 -6.55 -8.99
CA THR A 186 -8.58 -5.39 -9.04
C THR A 186 -9.27 -5.12 -7.69
N PRO A 187 -9.72 -3.88 -7.41
CA PRO A 187 -10.47 -3.56 -6.20
C PRO A 187 -11.72 -4.43 -6.00
N SER A 188 -12.41 -4.78 -7.11
CA SER A 188 -13.60 -5.63 -7.07
C SER A 188 -13.28 -7.08 -6.70
N GLU A 189 -12.16 -7.61 -7.18
CA GLU A 189 -11.67 -8.95 -6.80
C GLU A 189 -11.22 -8.95 -5.35
N TYR A 190 -10.51 -7.91 -4.90
CA TYR A 190 -10.07 -7.73 -3.52
C TYR A 190 -11.24 -7.75 -2.54
N ARG A 191 -12.33 -7.01 -2.85
CA ARG A 191 -13.56 -6.99 -2.03
C ARG A 191 -14.22 -8.36 -1.89
N LYS A 192 -14.22 -9.18 -2.96
CA LYS A 192 -14.87 -10.51 -2.94
C LYS A 192 -14.12 -11.54 -2.08
N ILE A 193 -12.87 -11.27 -1.75
CA ILE A 193 -12.01 -12.19 -1.01
C ILE A 193 -11.97 -11.84 0.49
N MET A 194 -12.26 -10.58 0.83
CA MET A 194 -12.32 -10.08 2.21
C MET A 194 -13.68 -10.32 2.84
#